data_24f2af33f5ab3df76511983e3ba14408
#
_entry.id   24f2af33f5ab3df76511983e3ba14408
#
_cell.length_a   1.000
_cell.length_b   1.000
_cell.length_c   1.000
_cell.angle_alpha   90.00
_cell.angle_beta   90.00
_cell.angle_gamma   90.00
#
_symmetry.space_group_name_H-M   'P 1'
#
loop_
_entity.id
_entity.type
_entity.pdbx_description
1 polymer ?
#
loop_
_entity_poly.entity_id
_entity_poly.type
_entity_poly.pdbx_seq_one_letter_code
_entity_poly.pdbx_strand_id
1 'polypeptide(L)'
;TCFGTNTGTATVNSVGGSGPYTYTWSPGNLTGATQTSLAAGIYTITVKDANQCTGTGTVAISQPTAGITGTISTTPTGCGTSFGSATVTANGGVPAYTYTWGPTAGSGTSISGLAAGSYSVIISDSKGCTVTVNTSISTTGTGPALSVTSQSNASCGNTSNGAANIN
;
A
#
# COMPACT_ATOMS: atom_id res chain seq x y z
N THR A 1 15.81 -0.38 5.77
CA THR A 1 15.25 0.68 4.90
C THR A 1 14.17 0.13 4.00
N CYS A 2 13.23 0.97 3.57
CA CYS A 2 12.34 0.62 2.47
C CYS A 2 13.08 0.75 1.13
N PHE A 3 12.63 0.03 0.11
CA PHE A 3 13.21 0.12 -1.22
C PHE A 3 13.14 1.57 -1.76
N GLY A 4 14.27 2.08 -2.25
CA GLY A 4 14.39 3.42 -2.82
C GLY A 4 14.26 4.58 -1.83
N THR A 5 14.28 4.31 -0.51
CA THR A 5 14.19 5.37 0.50
C THR A 5 15.51 5.54 1.25
N ASN A 6 15.73 6.76 1.76
CA ASN A 6 16.91 7.11 2.55
C ASN A 6 16.56 7.10 4.05
N THR A 7 16.24 5.93 4.59
CA THR A 7 15.87 5.77 6.01
C THR A 7 16.89 4.98 6.82
N GLY A 8 18.04 4.69 6.25
CA GLY A 8 19.14 3.99 6.92
C GLY A 8 19.74 4.81 8.06
N THR A 9 20.18 4.12 9.10
CA THR A 9 20.93 4.70 10.21
C THR A 9 22.17 3.88 10.51
N ALA A 10 23.25 4.53 10.89
CA ALA A 10 24.45 3.87 11.35
C ALA A 10 25.14 4.71 12.41
N THR A 11 25.73 4.02 13.40
CA THR A 11 26.54 4.64 14.46
C THR A 11 27.90 3.96 14.50
N VAL A 12 28.97 4.75 14.62
CA VAL A 12 30.34 4.31 14.73
C VAL A 12 30.84 4.57 16.15
N ASN A 13 31.42 3.54 16.76
CA ASN A 13 32.11 3.63 18.02
C ASN A 13 33.63 3.47 17.77
N SER A 14 34.43 4.46 18.17
CA SER A 14 35.88 4.39 18.08
C SER A 14 36.47 3.87 19.36
N VAL A 15 37.44 3.00 19.24
CA VAL A 15 38.22 2.45 20.36
C VAL A 15 39.71 2.68 20.10
N GLY A 16 40.47 2.99 21.16
CA GLY A 16 41.90 3.34 21.06
C GLY A 16 42.13 4.78 20.55
N GLY A 17 43.39 5.21 20.53
CA GLY A 17 43.76 6.60 20.23
C GLY A 17 43.42 7.57 21.35
N SER A 18 43.51 8.86 21.06
CA SER A 18 43.26 9.96 22.01
C SER A 18 42.06 10.80 21.54
N GLY A 19 41.00 10.85 22.35
CA GLY A 19 39.84 11.73 22.03
C GLY A 19 40.22 13.22 22.14
N PRO A 20 39.46 14.14 21.50
CA PRO A 20 38.22 13.86 20.75
C PRO A 20 38.45 13.26 19.36
N TYR A 21 37.43 12.52 18.88
CA TYR A 21 37.43 11.94 17.54
C TYR A 21 36.61 12.77 16.56
N THR A 22 37.08 12.83 15.31
CA THR A 22 36.32 13.36 14.18
C THR A 22 36.04 12.25 13.19
N TYR A 23 34.88 12.32 12.54
CA TYR A 23 34.37 11.30 11.62
C TYR A 23 34.03 11.91 10.28
N THR A 24 34.43 11.25 9.21
CA THR A 24 34.04 11.60 7.83
C THR A 24 33.55 10.36 7.13
N TRP A 25 32.39 10.46 6.51
CA TRP A 25 31.73 9.38 5.79
C TRP A 25 31.79 9.63 4.28
N SER A 26 32.12 8.62 3.52
CA SER A 26 32.13 8.65 2.07
C SER A 26 31.28 7.49 1.52
N PRO A 27 30.39 7.72 0.54
CA PRO A 27 30.10 8.99 -0.12
C PRO A 27 29.31 9.96 0.77
N GLY A 28 29.26 11.23 0.38
CA GLY A 28 28.41 12.25 0.99
C GLY A 28 29.13 13.25 1.90
N ASN A 29 30.39 13.00 2.28
CA ASN A 29 31.19 13.87 3.19
C ASN A 29 30.43 14.23 4.48
N LEU A 30 29.66 13.28 5.03
CA LEU A 30 28.92 13.46 6.26
C LEU A 30 29.87 13.41 7.43
N THR A 31 29.55 14.09 8.54
CA THR A 31 30.40 14.19 9.76
C THR A 31 29.61 13.73 10.98
N GLY A 32 30.40 13.33 12.03
CA GLY A 32 29.84 12.85 13.29
C GLY A 32 29.74 11.32 13.37
N ALA A 33 29.60 10.84 14.60
CA ALA A 33 29.61 9.40 14.89
C ALA A 33 28.35 8.68 14.45
N THR A 34 27.21 9.39 14.37
CA THR A 34 25.91 8.83 13.97
C THR A 34 25.40 9.54 12.73
N GLN A 35 24.92 8.74 11.78
CA GLN A 35 24.26 9.22 10.59
C GLN A 35 22.85 8.64 10.50
N THR A 36 21.93 9.45 10.01
CA THR A 36 20.54 9.08 9.72
C THR A 36 20.23 9.44 8.26
N SER A 37 19.10 8.94 7.77
CA SER A 37 18.68 9.20 6.39
C SER A 37 19.68 8.72 5.32
N LEU A 38 20.40 7.63 5.62
CA LEU A 38 21.33 7.03 4.69
C LEU A 38 20.57 6.24 3.61
N ALA A 39 20.96 6.44 2.35
CA ALA A 39 20.56 5.56 1.25
C ALA A 39 21.17 4.17 1.42
N ALA A 40 20.60 3.17 0.73
CA ALA A 40 21.27 1.88 0.61
C ALA A 40 22.58 2.02 -0.15
N GLY A 41 23.63 1.39 0.35
CA GLY A 41 24.97 1.47 -0.21
C GLY A 41 26.04 1.13 0.84
N ILE A 42 27.28 1.17 0.39
CA ILE A 42 28.45 0.98 1.25
C ILE A 42 29.04 2.35 1.56
N TYR A 43 29.23 2.61 2.84
CA TYR A 43 29.88 3.81 3.34
C TYR A 43 31.22 3.47 3.96
N THR A 44 32.25 4.22 3.59
CA THR A 44 33.55 4.18 4.25
C THR A 44 33.61 5.32 5.25
N ILE A 45 34.00 5.01 6.49
CA ILE A 45 34.14 5.97 7.58
C ILE A 45 35.61 6.12 7.87
N THR A 46 36.10 7.34 7.84
CA THR A 46 37.44 7.71 8.35
C THR A 46 37.25 8.36 9.69
N VAL A 47 37.85 7.78 10.73
CA VAL A 47 37.96 8.39 12.06
C VAL A 47 39.37 8.97 12.24
N LYS A 48 39.44 10.12 12.88
CA LYS A 48 40.68 10.80 13.18
C LYS A 48 40.68 11.23 14.65
N ASP A 49 41.74 10.91 15.34
CA ASP A 49 41.92 11.25 16.76
C ASP A 49 42.55 12.65 16.96
N ALA A 50 42.72 13.09 18.22
CA ALA A 50 43.34 14.36 18.56
C ALA A 50 44.79 14.48 18.08
N ASN A 51 45.50 13.37 17.96
CA ASN A 51 46.90 13.31 17.49
C ASN A 51 47.01 13.18 15.97
N GLN A 52 45.88 13.34 15.25
CA GLN A 52 45.79 13.20 13.80
C GLN A 52 45.99 11.75 13.28
N CYS A 53 46.03 10.75 14.17
CA CYS A 53 46.02 9.35 13.75
C CYS A 53 44.67 8.98 13.15
N THR A 54 44.69 8.23 12.05
CA THR A 54 43.47 7.88 11.31
C THR A 54 43.22 6.38 11.31
N GLY A 55 41.96 6.01 11.41
CA GLY A 55 41.44 4.66 11.19
C GLY A 55 40.28 4.67 10.15
N THR A 56 40.08 3.57 9.47
CA THR A 56 38.97 3.45 8.48
C THR A 56 38.17 2.21 8.77
N GLY A 57 36.88 2.30 8.47
CA GLY A 57 35.95 1.17 8.54
C GLY A 57 34.88 1.32 7.49
N THR A 58 34.12 0.25 7.24
CA THR A 58 32.99 0.27 6.29
C THR A 58 31.72 -0.21 6.95
N VAL A 59 30.58 0.32 6.49
CA VAL A 59 29.25 -0.13 6.85
C VAL A 59 28.39 -0.25 5.59
N ALA A 60 27.60 -1.31 5.50
CA ALA A 60 26.64 -1.51 4.43
C ALA A 60 25.22 -1.21 4.93
N ILE A 61 24.54 -0.29 4.27
CA ILE A 61 23.11 -0.02 4.46
C ILE A 61 22.38 -0.83 3.41
N SER A 62 21.59 -1.81 3.84
CA SER A 62 20.84 -2.68 2.94
C SER A 62 19.39 -2.21 2.75
N GLN A 63 18.79 -2.56 1.63
CA GLN A 63 17.37 -2.40 1.32
C GLN A 63 16.86 -3.67 0.65
N PRO A 64 15.53 -3.91 0.58
CA PRO A 64 14.96 -4.96 -0.23
C PRO A 64 15.35 -4.82 -1.70
N THR A 65 15.32 -5.92 -2.45
CA THR A 65 15.64 -5.92 -3.90
C THR A 65 14.57 -5.24 -4.75
N ALA A 66 13.34 -5.17 -4.24
CA ALA A 66 12.22 -4.50 -4.89
C ALA A 66 11.28 -3.86 -3.84
N GLY A 67 10.57 -2.84 -4.24
CA GLY A 67 9.48 -2.24 -3.44
C GLY A 67 8.29 -3.19 -3.34
N ILE A 68 7.40 -2.92 -2.36
CA ILE A 68 6.15 -3.67 -2.23
C ILE A 68 5.27 -3.38 -3.43
N THR A 69 4.69 -4.42 -3.99
CA THR A 69 3.64 -4.36 -5.01
C THR A 69 2.49 -5.27 -4.61
N GLY A 70 1.31 -4.99 -5.11
CA GLY A 70 0.13 -5.84 -4.89
C GLY A 70 -0.67 -6.01 -6.17
N THR A 71 -1.17 -7.21 -6.37
CA THR A 71 -2.16 -7.51 -7.42
C THR A 71 -3.45 -7.94 -6.76
N ILE A 72 -4.59 -7.47 -7.27
CA ILE A 72 -5.91 -7.80 -6.72
C ILE A 72 -6.71 -8.56 -7.79
N SER A 73 -7.27 -9.69 -7.40
CA SER A 73 -8.32 -10.39 -8.14
C SER A 73 -9.65 -10.14 -7.48
N THR A 74 -10.70 -9.93 -8.27
CA THR A 74 -12.05 -9.64 -7.77
C THR A 74 -13.07 -10.59 -8.34
N THR A 75 -14.13 -10.90 -7.58
CA THR A 75 -15.36 -11.47 -8.10
C THR A 75 -16.45 -10.40 -8.09
N PRO A 76 -17.20 -10.25 -9.18
CA PRO A 76 -18.28 -9.28 -9.23
C PRO A 76 -19.44 -9.69 -8.32
N THR A 77 -20.32 -8.74 -8.04
CA THR A 77 -21.58 -8.97 -7.31
C THR A 77 -22.77 -8.95 -8.26
N GLY A 78 -23.88 -9.57 -7.87
CA GLY A 78 -25.15 -9.47 -8.60
C GLY A 78 -25.84 -8.12 -8.38
N CYS A 79 -26.86 -7.82 -9.20
CA CYS A 79 -27.67 -6.62 -9.02
C CYS A 79 -28.36 -6.61 -7.65
N GLY A 80 -28.17 -5.54 -6.89
CA GLY A 80 -28.80 -5.35 -5.58
C GLY A 80 -28.27 -6.29 -4.47
N THR A 81 -27.19 -7.01 -4.70
CA THR A 81 -26.58 -7.92 -3.73
C THR A 81 -25.18 -7.46 -3.31
N SER A 82 -24.65 -8.04 -2.26
CA SER A 82 -23.30 -7.75 -1.74
C SER A 82 -22.52 -9.06 -1.59
N PHE A 83 -22.35 -9.80 -2.69
CA PHE A 83 -21.63 -11.08 -2.72
C PHE A 83 -20.27 -11.00 -3.43
N GLY A 84 -19.83 -9.80 -3.81
CA GLY A 84 -18.52 -9.59 -4.39
C GLY A 84 -17.39 -9.92 -3.42
N SER A 85 -16.23 -10.22 -3.94
CA SER A 85 -15.02 -10.42 -3.13
C SER A 85 -13.79 -9.84 -3.81
N ALA A 86 -12.76 -9.61 -3.00
CA ALA A 86 -11.44 -9.21 -3.47
C ALA A 86 -10.37 -10.01 -2.74
N THR A 87 -9.34 -10.44 -3.47
CA THR A 87 -8.16 -11.13 -2.92
C THR A 87 -6.91 -10.44 -3.42
N VAL A 88 -6.01 -10.08 -2.51
CA VAL A 88 -4.74 -9.41 -2.81
C VAL A 88 -3.57 -10.37 -2.64
N THR A 89 -2.61 -10.28 -3.56
CA THR A 89 -1.31 -10.95 -3.48
C THR A 89 -0.23 -9.89 -3.43
N ALA A 90 0.60 -9.90 -2.39
CA ALA A 90 1.71 -8.99 -2.20
C ALA A 90 3.03 -9.61 -2.69
N ASN A 91 3.90 -8.77 -3.26
CA ASN A 91 5.25 -9.13 -3.68
C ASN A 91 6.22 -8.00 -3.36
N GLY A 92 7.52 -8.30 -3.28
CA GLY A 92 8.57 -7.33 -2.96
C GLY A 92 8.56 -6.92 -1.49
N GLY A 93 9.37 -5.92 -1.11
CA GLY A 93 9.56 -5.54 0.29
C GLY A 93 10.19 -6.67 1.13
N VAL A 94 9.87 -6.68 2.42
CA VAL A 94 10.33 -7.70 3.38
C VAL A 94 9.12 -8.43 3.97
N PRO A 95 8.84 -9.69 3.61
CA PRO A 95 7.76 -10.47 4.24
C PRO A 95 7.97 -10.54 5.78
N ALA A 96 6.95 -10.64 6.66
CA ALA A 96 5.54 -10.87 6.46
C ALA A 96 4.76 -9.57 6.17
N TYR A 97 3.57 -9.72 5.52
CA TYR A 97 2.73 -8.60 5.16
C TYR A 97 1.48 -8.54 6.05
N THR A 98 1.04 -7.32 6.29
CA THR A 98 -0.27 -7.01 6.87
C THR A 98 -1.12 -6.23 5.88
N TYR A 99 -2.44 -6.36 5.98
CA TYR A 99 -3.39 -5.81 5.02
C TYR A 99 -4.46 -5.03 5.76
N THR A 100 -4.81 -3.85 5.24
CA THR A 100 -5.92 -3.05 5.76
C THR A 100 -6.77 -2.59 4.58
N TRP A 101 -8.02 -3.05 4.54
CA TRP A 101 -8.97 -2.73 3.48
C TRP A 101 -9.83 -1.53 3.83
N GLY A 102 -10.15 -0.71 2.84
CA GLY A 102 -11.08 0.40 2.90
C GLY A 102 -12.02 0.41 1.70
N PRO A 103 -13.21 1.01 1.82
CA PRO A 103 -13.80 1.69 2.99
C PRO A 103 -14.36 0.73 4.05
N THR A 104 -14.53 -0.56 3.74
CA THR A 104 -14.96 -1.57 4.71
C THR A 104 -13.77 -1.98 5.57
N ALA A 105 -13.91 -1.92 6.89
CA ALA A 105 -12.86 -2.39 7.79
C ALA A 105 -12.65 -3.90 7.61
N GLY A 106 -11.52 -4.27 7.02
CA GLY A 106 -11.13 -5.66 6.79
C GLY A 106 -9.63 -5.84 6.93
N SER A 107 -9.20 -7.02 7.33
CA SER A 107 -7.80 -7.42 7.42
C SER A 107 -7.62 -8.78 6.76
N GLY A 108 -6.36 -9.08 6.38
CA GLY A 108 -6.03 -10.32 5.69
C GLY A 108 -6.03 -10.18 4.17
N THR A 109 -5.69 -11.27 3.51
CA THR A 109 -5.49 -11.31 2.05
C THR A 109 -6.79 -11.26 1.25
N SER A 110 -7.94 -11.49 1.88
CA SER A 110 -9.24 -11.53 1.19
C SER A 110 -10.33 -10.87 2.02
N ILE A 111 -11.25 -10.21 1.32
CA ILE A 111 -12.50 -9.69 1.87
C ILE A 111 -13.66 -10.13 0.97
N SER A 112 -14.82 -10.34 1.57
CA SER A 112 -16.03 -10.80 0.90
C SER A 112 -17.26 -10.02 1.36
N GLY A 113 -18.42 -10.29 0.76
CA GLY A 113 -19.65 -9.57 1.07
C GLY A 113 -19.63 -8.13 0.54
N LEU A 114 -18.95 -7.89 -0.58
CA LEU A 114 -18.74 -6.56 -1.12
C LEU A 114 -19.87 -6.18 -2.08
N ALA A 115 -20.41 -4.98 -1.91
CA ALA A 115 -21.23 -4.33 -2.91
C ALA A 115 -20.39 -3.87 -4.10
N ALA A 116 -21.02 -3.52 -5.22
CA ALA A 116 -20.32 -2.85 -6.30
C ALA A 116 -19.79 -1.48 -5.84
N GLY A 117 -18.56 -1.17 -6.20
CA GLY A 117 -17.91 0.07 -5.78
C GLY A 117 -16.40 -0.01 -5.81
N SER A 118 -15.77 1.06 -5.37
CA SER A 118 -14.31 1.18 -5.29
C SER A 118 -13.79 0.76 -3.91
N TYR A 119 -12.71 0.02 -3.91
CA TYR A 119 -12.03 -0.49 -2.72
C TYR A 119 -10.53 -0.25 -2.82
N SER A 120 -9.88 -0.17 -1.68
CA SER A 120 -8.43 -0.08 -1.60
C SER A 120 -7.89 -1.02 -0.52
N VAL A 121 -6.67 -1.45 -0.69
CA VAL A 121 -5.94 -2.17 0.35
C VAL A 121 -4.59 -1.50 0.57
N ILE A 122 -4.25 -1.25 1.83
CA ILE A 122 -2.91 -0.88 2.25
C ILE A 122 -2.18 -2.16 2.63
N ILE A 123 -1.07 -2.41 1.98
CA ILE A 123 -0.17 -3.53 2.26
C ILE A 123 1.03 -2.95 3.02
N SER A 124 1.34 -3.50 4.18
CA SER A 124 2.53 -3.12 4.95
C SER A 124 3.42 -4.34 5.15
N ASP A 125 4.72 -4.18 4.97
CA ASP A 125 5.70 -5.24 5.21
C ASP A 125 6.22 -5.23 6.67
N SER A 126 7.07 -6.20 7.01
CA SER A 126 7.66 -6.34 8.35
C SER A 126 8.60 -5.19 8.75
N LYS A 127 8.98 -4.31 7.82
CA LYS A 127 9.78 -3.10 8.06
C LYS A 127 8.94 -1.83 8.11
N GLY A 128 7.61 -1.96 8.00
CA GLY A 128 6.69 -0.82 8.01
C GLY A 128 6.61 -0.06 6.69
N CYS A 129 7.17 -0.62 5.61
CA CYS A 129 7.00 -0.05 4.27
C CYS A 129 5.59 -0.34 3.76
N THR A 130 4.96 0.60 3.08
CA THR A 130 3.56 0.48 2.67
C THR A 130 3.36 0.76 1.20
N VAL A 131 2.33 0.13 0.62
CA VAL A 131 1.79 0.46 -0.69
C VAL A 131 0.26 0.40 -0.63
N THR A 132 -0.41 1.29 -1.34
CA THR A 132 -1.87 1.25 -1.50
C THR A 132 -2.20 0.76 -2.89
N VAL A 133 -3.08 -0.23 -2.98
CA VAL A 133 -3.58 -0.79 -4.25
C VAL A 133 -5.09 -0.60 -4.29
N ASN A 134 -5.58 -0.07 -5.42
CA ASN A 134 -6.99 0.21 -5.63
C ASN A 134 -7.61 -0.83 -6.57
N THR A 135 -8.89 -1.11 -6.38
CA THR A 135 -9.68 -2.00 -7.22
C THR A 135 -11.13 -1.57 -7.24
N SER A 136 -11.93 -2.20 -8.10
CA SER A 136 -13.39 -2.02 -8.11
C SER A 136 -14.10 -3.36 -8.22
N ILE A 137 -15.22 -3.48 -7.54
CA ILE A 137 -16.17 -4.58 -7.69
C ILE A 137 -17.26 -4.12 -8.66
N SER A 138 -17.42 -4.85 -9.76
CA SER A 138 -18.47 -4.61 -10.75
C SER A 138 -19.73 -5.40 -10.42
N THR A 139 -20.86 -4.98 -10.99
CA THR A 139 -22.08 -5.79 -10.99
C THR A 139 -22.12 -6.72 -12.19
N THR A 140 -22.69 -7.92 -12.00
CA THR A 140 -23.10 -8.82 -13.09
C THR A 140 -24.61 -8.79 -13.25
N GLY A 141 -25.05 -8.77 -14.49
CA GLY A 141 -26.48 -8.72 -14.85
C GLY A 141 -27.03 -7.30 -14.95
N THR A 142 -28.06 -7.17 -15.74
CA THR A 142 -28.92 -5.98 -15.85
C THR A 142 -30.09 -6.14 -14.90
N GLY A 143 -30.43 -5.08 -14.18
CA GLY A 143 -31.70 -5.07 -13.41
C GLY A 143 -32.91 -5.27 -14.31
N PRO A 144 -34.04 -5.68 -13.74
CA PRO A 144 -35.27 -5.82 -14.53
C PRO A 144 -35.64 -4.48 -15.15
N ALA A 145 -35.91 -4.49 -16.45
CA ALA A 145 -36.47 -3.35 -17.16
C ALA A 145 -38.00 -3.43 -17.12
N LEU A 146 -38.63 -2.36 -16.68
CA LEU A 146 -40.08 -2.23 -16.74
C LEU A 146 -40.46 -1.50 -18.02
N SER A 147 -41.35 -2.09 -18.79
CA SER A 147 -42.01 -1.39 -19.93
C SER A 147 -43.51 -1.45 -19.78
N VAL A 148 -44.17 -0.32 -20.03
CA VAL A 148 -45.62 -0.32 -20.14
C VAL A 148 -45.97 -0.85 -21.52
N THR A 149 -46.53 -2.06 -21.56
CA THR A 149 -46.88 -2.73 -22.83
C THR A 149 -48.22 -2.28 -23.37
N SER A 150 -49.11 -1.83 -22.50
CA SER A 150 -50.39 -1.24 -22.89
C SER A 150 -50.91 -0.33 -21.78
N GLN A 151 -51.64 0.69 -22.17
CA GLN A 151 -52.43 1.53 -21.26
C GLN A 151 -53.78 1.83 -21.92
N SER A 152 -54.80 1.92 -21.14
CA SER A 152 -56.06 2.51 -21.56
C SER A 152 -56.33 3.74 -20.72
N ASN A 153 -56.70 4.83 -21.38
CA ASN A 153 -57.09 6.06 -20.68
C ASN A 153 -58.52 5.89 -20.15
N ALA A 154 -58.77 6.49 -18.99
CA ALA A 154 -60.14 6.56 -18.49
C ALA A 154 -61.00 7.38 -19.46
N SER A 155 -62.17 6.86 -19.84
CA SER A 155 -63.10 7.61 -20.66
C SER A 155 -63.86 8.68 -19.86
N CYS A 156 -64.35 9.71 -20.54
CA CYS A 156 -65.16 10.72 -19.93
C CYS A 156 -66.43 10.13 -19.30
N GLY A 157 -66.66 10.38 -18.03
CA GLY A 157 -67.78 9.86 -17.26
C GLY A 157 -67.33 9.34 -15.89
N ASN A 158 -68.24 9.11 -14.99
CA ASN A 158 -68.01 8.71 -13.60
C ASN A 158 -67.51 7.27 -13.42
N THR A 159 -66.84 6.67 -14.38
CA THR A 159 -66.33 5.28 -14.29
C THR A 159 -64.78 5.26 -14.30
N SER A 160 -64.16 4.66 -13.28
CA SER A 160 -62.73 4.41 -13.22
C SER A 160 -62.41 3.16 -14.06
N ASN A 161 -62.13 3.35 -15.38
CA ASN A 161 -61.86 2.24 -16.32
C ASN A 161 -60.46 2.29 -16.96
N GLY A 162 -59.56 3.07 -16.40
CA GLY A 162 -58.17 3.08 -16.83
C GLY A 162 -57.42 1.81 -16.34
N ALA A 163 -56.61 1.23 -17.20
CA ALA A 163 -55.75 0.09 -16.88
C ALA A 163 -54.34 0.26 -17.48
N ALA A 164 -53.34 -0.26 -16.83
CA ALA A 164 -51.98 -0.37 -17.34
C ALA A 164 -51.42 -1.77 -17.07
N ASN A 165 -50.76 -2.35 -18.06
CA ASN A 165 -50.02 -3.59 -17.92
C ASN A 165 -48.55 -3.32 -18.03
N ILE A 166 -47.79 -3.94 -17.14
CA ILE A 166 -46.33 -3.90 -17.12
C ILE A 166 -45.80 -5.30 -17.39
N ASN A 167 -44.71 -5.39 -18.10
CA ASN A 167 -44.01 -6.63 -18.43
C ASN A 167 -42.59 -6.60 -17.89
#